data_a18e8b04ad3bbda1f7bf084bb8de7198
#
_entry.id   a18e8b04ad3bbda1f7bf084bb8de7198
#
_cell.length_a   1.000
_cell.length_b   1.000
_cell.length_c   1.000
_cell.angle_alpha   90.00
_cell.angle_beta   90.00
_cell.angle_gamma   90.00
#
_symmetry.space_group_name_H-M   'P 1'
#
loop_
_entity.id
_entity.type
_entity.pdbx_description
1 polymer ?
#
loop_
_entity_poly.entity_id
_entity_poly.type
_entity_poly.pdbx_seq_one_letter_code
_entity_poly.pdbx_strand_id
1 'polypeptide(L)'
;IMHGDSISGGGSSASFTRMVGQMRGLQQQNKETKDVQHFDDVMIGHFHRIDEYDIGTGSLYVCGTMKGSDEFTTNRLHVSSPPKHMVTYWHPDHGNVSKEIIRLDKFDSSDKKFLSTIPEVWGGNIV
;
A
#
# COMPACT_ATOMS: atom_id res chain seq x y z
N ILE A 1 -7.31 6.98 2.36
CA ILE A 1 -7.32 5.55 2.03
C ILE A 1 -8.50 5.28 1.10
N MET A 2 -8.28 4.54 0.03
CA MET A 2 -9.29 4.19 -0.96
C MET A 2 -9.30 2.67 -1.18
N HIS A 3 -10.43 2.09 -1.58
CA HIS A 3 -10.48 0.65 -1.85
C HIS A 3 -9.94 0.31 -3.23
N GLY A 4 -10.12 0.95 -4.24
CA GLY A 4 -9.54 0.66 -5.56
C GLY A 4 -10.42 -0.17 -6.51
N ASP A 5 -11.59 -0.64 -6.08
CA ASP A 5 -12.53 -1.39 -6.92
C ASP A 5 -13.17 -0.55 -8.04
N SER A 6 -13.25 0.75 -7.84
CA SER A 6 -13.74 1.71 -8.83
C SER A 6 -12.73 2.05 -9.94
N ILE A 7 -11.50 1.52 -9.85
CA ILE A 7 -10.46 1.78 -10.84
C ILE A 7 -10.69 0.91 -12.08
N SER A 8 -11.09 1.53 -13.16
CA SER A 8 -11.26 0.83 -14.42
C SER A 8 -9.93 0.31 -14.98
N GLY A 9 -9.96 -0.91 -15.54
CA GLY A 9 -8.77 -1.53 -16.17
C GLY A 9 -8.03 -2.54 -15.31
N GLY A 10 -8.64 -3.03 -14.23
CA GLY A 10 -8.19 -4.23 -13.50
C GLY A 10 -6.79 -4.17 -12.90
N GLY A 11 -6.28 -3.00 -12.53
CA GLY A 11 -4.96 -2.86 -11.92
C GLY A 11 -3.78 -2.99 -12.90
N SER A 12 -4.01 -2.77 -14.18
CA SER A 12 -2.93 -2.67 -15.17
C SER A 12 -2.06 -1.42 -14.94
N SER A 13 -0.82 -1.43 -15.45
CA SER A 13 0.06 -0.26 -15.36
C SER A 13 -0.56 0.99 -15.97
N ALA A 14 -1.35 0.84 -17.05
CA ALA A 14 -2.07 1.95 -17.67
C ALA A 14 -3.15 2.54 -16.74
N SER A 15 -3.83 1.70 -15.96
CA SER A 15 -4.82 2.14 -14.96
C SER A 15 -4.16 2.98 -13.87
N PHE A 16 -3.02 2.54 -13.37
CA PHE A 16 -2.29 3.28 -12.33
C PHE A 16 -1.70 4.58 -12.86
N THR A 17 -1.17 4.60 -14.07
CA THR A 17 -0.70 5.85 -14.71
C THR A 17 -1.82 6.88 -14.83
N ARG A 18 -3.02 6.44 -15.22
CA ARG A 18 -4.20 7.32 -15.28
C ARG A 18 -4.59 7.82 -13.90
N MET A 19 -4.59 6.96 -12.88
CA MET A 19 -4.87 7.34 -11.51
C MET A 19 -3.86 8.35 -10.97
N VAL A 20 -2.57 8.16 -11.21
CA VAL A 20 -1.53 9.14 -10.87
C VAL A 20 -1.85 10.50 -11.46
N GLY A 21 -2.23 10.56 -12.75
CA GLY A 21 -2.64 11.80 -13.38
C GLY A 21 -3.85 12.46 -12.71
N GLN A 22 -4.85 11.67 -12.35
CA GLN A 22 -6.03 12.16 -11.61
C GLN A 22 -5.66 12.70 -10.22
N MET A 23 -4.82 11.99 -9.47
CA MET A 23 -4.39 12.43 -8.14
C MET A 23 -3.59 13.73 -8.20
N ARG A 24 -2.68 13.87 -9.17
CA ARG A 24 -1.95 15.13 -9.41
C ARG A 24 -2.90 16.28 -9.73
N GLY A 25 -3.90 16.03 -10.58
CA GLY A 25 -4.92 17.03 -10.90
C GLY A 25 -5.71 17.48 -9.68
N LEU A 26 -6.14 16.54 -8.83
CA LEU A 26 -6.85 16.84 -7.59
C LEU A 26 -5.98 17.61 -6.59
N GLN A 27 -4.72 17.23 -6.43
CA GLN A 27 -3.78 17.97 -5.57
C GLN A 27 -3.61 19.43 -6.04
N GLN A 28 -3.55 19.65 -7.35
CA GLN A 28 -3.43 21.00 -7.91
C GLN A 28 -4.70 21.83 -7.71
N GLN A 29 -5.87 21.25 -7.95
CA GLN A 29 -7.15 21.90 -7.66
C GLN A 29 -7.30 22.25 -6.18
N ASN A 30 -6.89 21.37 -5.29
CA ASN A 30 -6.97 21.57 -3.84
C ASN A 30 -6.06 22.71 -3.35
N LYS A 31 -4.96 22.99 -4.04
CA LYS A 31 -4.11 24.15 -3.73
C LYS A 31 -4.80 25.49 -4.04
N GLU A 32 -5.69 25.50 -5.02
CA GLU A 32 -6.41 26.71 -5.46
C GLU A 32 -7.69 26.95 -4.64
N THR A 33 -8.28 25.90 -4.07
CA THR A 33 -9.49 25.96 -3.26
C THR A 33 -9.17 25.80 -1.79
N LYS A 34 -9.38 26.85 -0.99
CA LYS A 34 -9.09 26.84 0.45
C LYS A 34 -9.99 25.89 1.28
N ASP A 35 -11.06 25.39 0.70
CA ASP A 35 -12.10 24.61 1.39
C ASP A 35 -11.96 23.10 1.21
N VAL A 36 -10.96 22.61 0.49
CA VAL A 36 -10.77 21.18 0.23
C VAL A 36 -9.59 20.66 1.03
N GLN A 37 -9.79 19.49 1.61
CA GLN A 37 -8.78 18.82 2.41
C GLN A 37 -7.57 18.44 1.55
N HIS A 38 -6.41 19.01 1.85
CA HIS A 38 -5.16 18.65 1.19
C HIS A 38 -4.77 17.22 1.55
N PHE A 39 -4.21 16.52 0.60
CA PHE A 39 -3.58 15.21 0.81
C PHE A 39 -2.25 15.16 0.05
N ASP A 40 -1.27 14.53 0.63
CA ASP A 40 0.02 14.28 0.00
C ASP A 40 0.10 12.84 -0.48
N ASP A 41 -0.35 11.89 0.33
CA ASP A 41 -0.23 10.48 0.07
C ASP A 41 -1.60 9.79 -0.09
N VAL A 42 -1.66 8.80 -0.96
CA VAL A 42 -2.85 7.98 -1.20
C VAL A 42 -2.50 6.51 -1.03
N MET A 43 -3.30 5.80 -0.23
CA MET A 43 -3.18 4.34 -0.07
C MET A 43 -4.39 3.66 -0.68
N ILE A 44 -4.15 2.67 -1.53
CA ILE A 44 -5.20 1.85 -2.14
C ILE A 44 -4.95 0.36 -1.91
N GLY A 45 -6.01 -0.37 -1.64
CA GLY A 45 -6.02 -1.82 -1.57
C GLY A 45 -6.49 -2.49 -2.87
N HIS A 46 -7.09 -3.67 -2.78
CA HIS A 46 -7.78 -4.43 -3.82
C HIS A 46 -6.87 -5.21 -4.79
N PHE A 47 -5.74 -4.68 -5.22
CA PHE A 47 -4.97 -5.22 -6.35
C PHE A 47 -4.00 -6.34 -5.98
N HIS A 48 -3.89 -6.73 -4.72
CA HIS A 48 -3.07 -7.83 -4.22
C HIS A 48 -1.58 -7.77 -4.60
N ARG A 49 -1.10 -6.60 -4.94
CA ARG A 49 0.32 -6.34 -5.25
C ARG A 49 0.79 -5.10 -4.53
N ILE A 50 2.09 -4.94 -4.39
CA ILE A 50 2.70 -3.74 -3.83
C ILE A 50 3.36 -2.96 -4.95
N ASP A 51 2.95 -1.71 -5.09
CA ASP A 51 3.55 -0.74 -5.99
C ASP A 51 3.57 0.65 -5.32
N GLU A 52 4.39 1.52 -5.85
CA GLU A 52 4.45 2.92 -5.47
C GLU A 52 4.63 3.79 -6.70
N TYR A 53 3.90 4.88 -6.72
CA TYR A 53 3.95 5.86 -7.80
C TYR A 53 4.03 7.26 -7.22
N ASP A 54 4.96 8.07 -7.72
CA ASP A 54 5.04 9.50 -7.40
C ASP A 54 3.80 10.24 -7.96
N ILE A 55 3.10 10.98 -7.11
CA ILE A 55 1.94 11.78 -7.51
C ILE A 55 2.19 13.30 -7.40
N GLY A 56 3.43 13.70 -7.17
CA GLY A 56 3.86 15.11 -7.11
C GLY A 56 4.30 15.51 -5.72
N THR A 57 3.39 15.81 -4.79
CA THR A 57 3.76 16.18 -3.41
C THR A 57 3.98 14.97 -2.49
N GLY A 58 3.54 13.80 -2.90
CA GLY A 58 3.66 12.55 -2.15
C GLY A 58 3.55 11.35 -3.08
N SER A 59 3.09 10.23 -2.55
CA SER A 59 3.04 8.94 -3.26
C SER A 59 1.67 8.29 -3.24
N LEU A 60 1.38 7.55 -4.31
CA LEU A 60 0.30 6.58 -4.37
C LEU A 60 0.87 5.20 -4.02
N TYR A 61 0.46 4.66 -2.90
CA TYR A 61 0.82 3.32 -2.43
C TYR A 61 -0.25 2.31 -2.79
N VAL A 62 0.11 1.29 -3.55
CA VAL A 62 -0.74 0.12 -3.78
C VAL A 62 -0.36 -0.91 -2.72
N CYS A 63 -1.30 -1.24 -1.85
CA CYS A 63 -1.06 -2.15 -0.74
C CYS A 63 -1.26 -3.61 -1.17
N GLY A 64 -0.38 -4.48 -0.70
CA GLY A 64 -0.46 -5.91 -0.91
C GLY A 64 -1.60 -6.56 -0.14
N THR A 65 -1.60 -7.88 -0.12
CA THR A 65 -2.57 -8.69 0.60
C THR A 65 -1.87 -9.69 1.51
N MET A 66 -2.49 -9.99 2.64
CA MET A 66 -2.06 -11.08 3.52
C MET A 66 -2.48 -12.45 2.97
N LYS A 67 -3.45 -12.50 2.06
CA LYS A 67 -3.93 -13.71 1.42
C LYS A 67 -3.08 -14.04 0.20
N GLY A 68 -2.67 -15.29 0.07
CA GLY A 68 -2.01 -15.79 -1.14
C GLY A 68 -2.94 -15.77 -2.36
N SER A 69 -2.37 -16.07 -3.52
CA SER A 69 -3.14 -16.21 -4.76
C SER A 69 -4.18 -17.32 -4.63
N ASP A 70 -5.41 -17.02 -5.01
CA ASP A 70 -6.49 -17.99 -5.14
C ASP A 70 -6.96 -18.07 -6.61
N GLU A 71 -7.89 -18.96 -6.89
CA GLU A 71 -8.45 -19.10 -8.25
C GLU A 71 -9.03 -17.80 -8.79
N PHE A 72 -9.65 -16.99 -7.93
CA PHE A 72 -10.21 -15.72 -8.33
C PHE A 72 -9.12 -14.73 -8.76
N THR A 73 -8.05 -14.62 -7.98
CA THR A 73 -6.93 -13.72 -8.29
C THR A 73 -6.19 -14.16 -9.54
N THR A 74 -5.98 -15.46 -9.69
CA THR A 74 -5.27 -16.02 -10.85
C THR A 74 -6.09 -15.90 -12.12
N ASN A 75 -7.39 -16.22 -12.07
CA ASN A 75 -8.24 -16.29 -13.26
C ASN A 75 -8.83 -14.93 -13.67
N ARG A 76 -9.10 -14.05 -12.71
CA ARG A 76 -9.72 -12.74 -12.96
C ARG A 76 -8.73 -11.59 -13.06
N LEU A 77 -7.73 -11.57 -12.19
CA LEU A 77 -6.78 -10.47 -12.15
C LEU A 77 -5.47 -10.79 -12.88
N HIS A 78 -5.28 -12.04 -13.30
CA HIS A 78 -4.03 -12.54 -13.93
C HIS A 78 -2.78 -12.17 -13.13
N VAL A 79 -2.92 -12.05 -11.81
CA VAL A 79 -1.85 -11.69 -10.89
C VAL A 79 -1.62 -12.84 -9.93
N SER A 80 -0.50 -13.51 -10.08
CA SER A 80 0.04 -14.43 -9.08
C SER A 80 1.10 -13.69 -8.28
N SER A 81 0.75 -13.24 -7.09
CA SER A 81 1.69 -12.59 -6.19
C SER A 81 1.72 -13.33 -4.87
N PRO A 82 2.89 -13.64 -4.33
CA PRO A 82 2.97 -14.21 -2.99
C PRO A 82 2.36 -13.22 -1.98
N PRO A 83 1.77 -13.74 -0.88
CA PRO A 83 1.20 -12.87 0.15
C PRO A 83 2.30 -11.98 0.72
N LYS A 84 2.05 -10.70 0.73
CA LYS A 84 2.96 -9.68 1.24
C LYS A 84 2.19 -8.46 1.71
N HIS A 85 2.70 -7.82 2.73
CA HIS A 85 2.11 -6.61 3.28
C HIS A 85 3.14 -5.49 3.33
N MET A 86 2.66 -4.27 3.23
CA MET A 86 3.50 -3.08 3.37
C MET A 86 3.20 -2.43 4.72
N VAL A 87 4.22 -2.26 5.53
CA VAL A 87 4.18 -1.47 6.76
C VAL A 87 4.80 -0.11 6.48
N THR A 88 4.14 0.94 6.86
CA THR A 88 4.58 2.33 6.66
C THR A 88 4.67 3.06 7.99
N TYR A 89 5.73 3.83 8.16
CA TYR A 89 5.98 4.63 9.36
C TYR A 89 5.79 6.10 9.01
N TRP A 90 4.94 6.77 9.78
CA TRP A 90 4.53 8.14 9.51
C TRP A 90 4.97 9.08 10.63
N HIS A 91 5.61 10.18 10.27
CA HIS A 91 5.89 11.28 11.18
C HIS A 91 4.81 12.36 11.03
N PRO A 92 4.33 12.97 12.12
CA PRO A 92 3.26 13.98 12.06
C PRO A 92 3.58 15.16 11.12
N ASP A 93 4.84 15.61 11.11
CA ASP A 93 5.27 16.79 10.35
C ASP A 93 5.96 16.47 9.02
N HIS A 94 6.41 15.22 8.84
CA HIS A 94 7.24 14.84 7.68
C HIS A 94 6.57 13.79 6.77
N GLY A 95 5.37 13.35 7.11
CA GLY A 95 4.66 12.31 6.33
C GLY A 95 5.31 10.93 6.44
N ASN A 96 5.32 10.18 5.37
CA ASN A 96 5.94 8.86 5.34
C ASN A 96 7.47 8.97 5.44
N VAL A 97 8.06 8.39 6.47
CA VAL A 97 9.51 8.42 6.73
C VAL A 97 10.20 7.09 6.45
N SER A 98 9.46 5.99 6.45
CA SER A 98 10.00 4.66 6.16
C SER A 98 8.90 3.70 5.75
N LYS A 99 9.29 2.67 5.02
CA LYS A 99 8.38 1.56 4.65
C LYS A 99 9.14 0.24 4.62
N GLU A 100 8.44 -0.83 4.96
CA GLU A 100 8.95 -2.19 4.92
C GLU A 100 7.96 -3.09 4.18
N ILE A 101 8.49 -4.01 3.37
CA ILE A 101 7.69 -5.03 2.69
C ILE A 101 7.92 -6.35 3.39
N ILE A 102 6.88 -6.85 4.04
CA ILE A 102 6.88 -8.13 4.75
C ILE A 102 6.34 -9.20 3.80
N ARG A 103 7.14 -10.18 3.47
CA ARG A 103 6.76 -11.35 2.67
C ARG A 103 6.25 -12.46 3.57
N LEU A 104 4.96 -12.72 3.49
CA LEU A 104 4.30 -13.68 4.38
C LEU A 104 4.47 -15.14 3.90
N ASP A 105 4.85 -15.35 2.64
CA ASP A 105 5.17 -16.67 2.08
C ASP A 105 6.49 -17.26 2.61
N LYS A 106 7.29 -16.45 3.29
CA LYS A 106 8.57 -16.86 3.88
C LYS A 106 8.47 -17.24 5.35
N PHE A 107 7.30 -17.07 5.95
CA PHE A 107 7.07 -17.43 7.35
C PHE A 107 6.25 -18.70 7.42
N ASP A 108 6.84 -19.77 7.95
CA ASP A 108 6.11 -20.94 8.42
C ASP A 108 5.57 -20.61 9.82
N SER A 109 4.34 -21.02 10.11
CA SER A 109 3.74 -20.89 11.44
C SER A 109 4.53 -21.65 12.53
N SER A 110 5.41 -22.56 12.12
CA SER A 110 6.36 -23.26 12.99
C SER A 110 7.64 -22.46 13.27
N ASP A 111 7.89 -21.35 12.55
CA ASP A 111 9.14 -20.59 12.67
C ASP A 111 9.13 -19.65 13.88
N LYS A 112 9.16 -20.27 15.09
CA LYS A 112 9.29 -19.54 16.36
C LYS A 112 10.52 -18.64 16.44
N LYS A 113 11.47 -18.83 15.52
CA LYS A 113 12.71 -18.07 15.45
C LYS A 113 12.49 -16.60 15.05
N PHE A 114 11.42 -16.33 14.29
CA PHE A 114 11.09 -14.96 13.87
C PHE A 114 10.65 -14.08 15.05
N LEU A 115 9.82 -14.63 15.94
CA LEU A 115 9.35 -13.89 17.13
C LEU A 115 10.49 -13.57 18.11
N SER A 116 11.57 -14.35 18.08
CA SER A 116 12.76 -14.11 18.91
C SER A 116 13.74 -13.09 18.33
N THR A 117 13.56 -12.68 17.06
CA THR A 117 14.41 -11.68 16.39
C THR A 117 13.79 -10.30 16.31
N ILE A 118 12.55 -10.12 16.76
CA ILE A 118 11.98 -8.79 16.95
C ILE A 118 12.75 -8.15 18.12
N PRO A 119 13.53 -7.07 17.89
CA PRO A 119 14.22 -6.43 18.99
C PRO A 119 13.21 -6.02 20.05
N GLU A 120 13.54 -6.22 21.33
CA GLU A 120 12.73 -5.75 22.48
C GLU A 120 12.60 -4.21 22.55
N VAL A 121 12.72 -3.52 21.43
CA VAL A 121 12.66 -2.05 21.31
C VAL A 121 11.28 -1.49 21.65
N TRP A 122 10.26 -2.33 21.65
CA TRP A 122 8.93 -1.97 22.13
C TRP A 122 8.78 -2.48 23.57
N GLY A 123 9.31 -1.75 24.55
CA GLY A 123 9.21 -2.05 25.97
C GLY A 123 7.78 -2.06 26.54
N GLY A 124 6.89 -2.78 25.89
CA GLY A 124 5.55 -3.07 26.32
C GLY A 124 5.39 -4.59 26.41
N ASN A 125 5.18 -5.10 27.63
CA ASN A 125 4.74 -6.45 27.85
C ASN A 125 3.50 -6.72 26.99
N ILE A 126 3.65 -7.48 25.91
CA ILE A 126 2.52 -8.11 25.23
C ILE A 126 2.16 -9.31 26.12
N VAL A 127 1.17 -9.11 26.96
CA VAL A 127 0.56 -10.16 27.75
C VAL A 127 -0.43 -10.91 26.86
#